data_69d9bfcd7b7b84f4c5b92a0bb7fb19e6
#
_entry.id   69d9bfcd7b7b84f4c5b92a0bb7fb19e6
#
_cell.length_a   1.000
_cell.length_b   1.000
_cell.length_c   1.000
_cell.angle_alpha   90.00
_cell.angle_beta   90.00
_cell.angle_gamma   90.00
#
_symmetry.space_group_name_H-M   'P 1'
#
loop_
_entity.id
_entity.type
_entity.pdbx_description
1 polymer ?
#
loop_
_entity_poly.entity_id
_entity_poly.type
_entity_poly.pdbx_seq_one_letter_code
_entity_poly.pdbx_strand_id
1 'polypeptide(L)'
;MPMTNKKFYTDYVNHAVRFYMTTPDSLQLAGHSPADLANWVSVQTALSEMPQEDQELVRTVVGANEPTEMAVRRFADRYDRTMSDLWTVMNGFTKRVAVLRGLI
;
A
#
# COMPACT_ATOMS: atom_id res chain seq x y z
N MET A 1 8.36 15.60 -21.00
CA MET A 1 7.34 14.78 -20.36
C MET A 1 7.71 14.49 -18.92
N PRO A 2 6.83 14.71 -18.01
CA PRO A 2 7.14 14.43 -16.62
C PRO A 2 7.34 12.93 -16.42
N MET A 3 8.38 12.61 -15.72
CA MET A 3 8.61 11.24 -15.30
C MET A 3 7.76 10.98 -14.08
N THR A 4 6.96 9.95 -14.16
CA THR A 4 6.19 9.52 -13.01
C THR A 4 6.47 8.05 -12.74
N ASN A 5 6.64 7.72 -11.47
CA ASN A 5 6.76 6.33 -11.03
C ASN A 5 5.39 5.71 -10.78
N LYS A 6 4.34 6.49 -10.97
CA LYS A 6 2.98 6.02 -10.75
C LYS A 6 2.55 5.13 -11.90
N LYS A 7 2.14 3.93 -11.57
CA LYS A 7 1.59 2.98 -12.53
C LYS A 7 0.07 3.16 -12.62
N PHE A 8 -0.54 2.67 -13.70
CA PHE A 8 -1.98 2.81 -13.89
C PHE A 8 -2.80 2.19 -12.74
N TYR A 9 -2.26 1.22 -12.04
CA TYR A 9 -2.94 0.53 -10.94
C TYR A 9 -2.69 1.18 -9.57
N THR A 10 -1.83 2.20 -9.48
CA THR A 10 -1.40 2.75 -8.18
C THR A 10 -2.57 3.30 -7.36
N ASP A 11 -3.45 4.07 -8.00
CA ASP A 11 -4.59 4.65 -7.28
C ASP A 11 -5.54 3.58 -6.78
N TYR A 12 -5.77 2.54 -7.58
CA TYR A 12 -6.60 1.42 -7.18
C TYR A 12 -6.01 0.71 -5.95
N VAL A 13 -4.71 0.43 -5.99
CA VAL A 13 -4.04 -0.22 -4.86
C VAL A 13 -4.09 0.64 -3.61
N ASN A 14 -3.84 1.94 -3.73
CA ASN A 14 -3.92 2.84 -2.58
C ASN A 14 -5.33 2.85 -1.98
N HIS A 15 -6.35 2.82 -2.81
CA HIS A 15 -7.74 2.73 -2.34
C HIS A 15 -7.96 1.41 -1.58
N ALA A 16 -7.45 0.32 -2.12
CA ALA A 16 -7.58 -0.99 -1.48
C ALA A 16 -6.88 -1.02 -0.11
N VAL A 17 -5.70 -0.40 0.00
CA VAL A 17 -4.98 -0.33 1.26
C VAL A 17 -5.74 0.51 2.29
N ARG A 18 -6.31 1.64 1.88
CA ARG A 18 -7.12 2.46 2.79
C ARG A 18 -8.34 1.69 3.29
N PHE A 19 -9.01 0.95 2.39
CA PHE A 19 -10.12 0.09 2.78
C PHE A 19 -9.66 -0.95 3.82
N TYR A 20 -8.54 -1.61 3.57
CA TYR A 20 -7.98 -2.59 4.49
C TYR A 20 -7.70 -1.98 5.87
N MET A 21 -7.12 -0.77 5.90
CA MET A 21 -6.76 -0.12 7.16
C MET A 21 -7.98 0.32 7.97
N THR A 22 -9.10 0.62 7.30
CA THR A 22 -10.32 1.02 7.98
C THR A 22 -11.23 -0.18 8.30
N THR A 23 -10.89 -1.37 7.79
CA THR A 23 -11.65 -2.60 8.03
C THR A 23 -10.67 -3.72 8.41
N PRO A 24 -9.98 -3.59 9.55
CA PRO A 24 -8.89 -4.51 9.89
C PRO A 24 -9.35 -5.91 10.31
N ASP A 25 -10.61 -6.09 10.67
CA ASP A 25 -11.14 -7.36 11.12
C ASP A 25 -11.91 -8.01 9.99
N SER A 26 -11.51 -9.23 9.60
CA SER A 26 -12.16 -9.94 8.51
C SER A 26 -13.65 -10.18 8.76
N LEU A 27 -14.08 -10.21 10.02
CA LEU A 27 -15.49 -10.34 10.35
C LEU A 27 -16.30 -9.12 9.92
N GLN A 28 -15.66 -7.96 9.81
CA GLN A 28 -16.32 -6.75 9.35
C GLN A 28 -16.54 -6.74 7.84
N LEU A 29 -15.99 -7.72 7.14
CA LEU A 29 -16.16 -7.84 5.69
C LEU A 29 -17.52 -8.48 5.32
N ALA A 30 -18.24 -9.00 6.30
CA ALA A 30 -19.57 -9.56 6.05
C ALA A 30 -20.47 -8.47 5.44
N GLY A 31 -21.10 -8.77 4.30
CA GLY A 31 -21.95 -7.82 3.59
C GLY A 31 -21.22 -6.97 2.54
N HIS A 32 -19.90 -7.05 2.48
CA HIS A 32 -19.14 -6.38 1.42
C HIS A 32 -19.15 -7.18 0.13
N SER A 33 -18.84 -6.52 -0.99
CA SER A 33 -18.82 -7.16 -2.30
C SER A 33 -17.65 -8.14 -2.41
N PRO A 34 -17.70 -9.10 -3.36
CA PRO A 34 -16.54 -9.96 -3.63
C PRO A 34 -15.28 -9.18 -3.99
N ALA A 35 -15.42 -8.04 -4.68
CA ALA A 35 -14.28 -7.19 -5.01
C ALA A 35 -13.63 -6.60 -3.75
N ASP A 36 -14.45 -6.14 -2.80
CA ASP A 36 -13.94 -5.61 -1.53
C ASP A 36 -13.21 -6.69 -0.75
N LEU A 37 -13.76 -7.88 -0.68
CA LEU A 37 -13.14 -9.00 -0.01
C LEU A 37 -11.81 -9.37 -0.66
N ALA A 38 -11.78 -9.43 -1.99
CA ALA A 38 -10.55 -9.74 -2.72
C ALA A 38 -9.49 -8.67 -2.49
N ASN A 39 -9.88 -7.39 -2.43
CA ASN A 39 -8.96 -6.30 -2.13
C ASN A 39 -8.37 -6.46 -0.73
N TRP A 40 -9.22 -6.73 0.25
CA TRP A 40 -8.78 -6.91 1.63
C TRP A 40 -7.77 -8.06 1.75
N VAL A 41 -8.10 -9.20 1.16
CA VAL A 41 -7.24 -10.39 1.21
C VAL A 41 -5.91 -10.15 0.49
N SER A 42 -5.93 -9.46 -0.66
CA SER A 42 -4.72 -9.17 -1.43
C SER A 42 -3.77 -8.26 -0.65
N VAL A 43 -4.29 -7.23 0.01
CA VAL A 43 -3.48 -6.34 0.83
C VAL A 43 -2.92 -7.10 2.04
N GLN A 44 -3.76 -7.88 2.71
CA GLN A 44 -3.35 -8.71 3.84
C GLN A 44 -2.19 -9.63 3.45
N THR A 45 -2.32 -10.31 2.33
CA THR A 45 -1.31 -11.23 1.82
C THR A 45 0.00 -10.51 1.52
N ALA A 46 -0.09 -9.42 0.78
CA ALA A 46 1.10 -8.65 0.41
C ALA A 46 1.84 -8.09 1.64
N LEU A 47 1.09 -7.58 2.61
CA LEU A 47 1.70 -7.08 3.85
C LEU A 47 2.36 -8.20 4.65
N SER A 48 1.71 -9.35 4.74
CA SER A 48 2.24 -10.47 5.54
C SER A 48 3.56 -11.01 4.99
N GLU A 49 3.86 -10.75 3.72
CA GLU A 49 5.11 -11.16 3.08
C GLU A 49 6.27 -10.20 3.39
N MET A 50 6.01 -9.08 4.06
CA MET A 50 6.99 -8.01 4.27
C MET A 50 7.48 -7.99 5.71
N PRO A 51 8.73 -7.52 5.93
CA PRO A 51 9.19 -7.24 7.28
C PRO A 51 8.30 -6.19 7.97
N GLN A 52 8.25 -6.24 9.29
CA GLN A 52 7.40 -5.33 10.08
C GLN A 52 7.66 -3.86 9.76
N GLU A 53 8.92 -3.49 9.59
CA GLU A 53 9.28 -2.10 9.29
C GLU A 53 8.70 -1.65 7.96
N ASP A 54 8.71 -2.53 6.95
CA ASP A 54 8.16 -2.21 5.63
C ASP A 54 6.63 -2.13 5.67
N GLN A 55 5.99 -2.99 6.47
CA GLN A 55 4.55 -2.88 6.70
C GLN A 55 4.20 -1.53 7.30
N GLU A 56 5.00 -1.06 8.26
CA GLU A 56 4.80 0.24 8.90
C GLU A 56 4.92 1.37 7.90
N LEU A 57 5.89 1.28 6.99
CA LEU A 57 6.04 2.26 5.92
C LEU A 57 4.77 2.37 5.09
N VAL A 58 4.23 1.24 4.63
CA VAL A 58 3.03 1.24 3.79
C VAL A 58 1.86 1.88 4.54
N ARG A 59 1.64 1.47 5.80
CA ARG A 59 0.53 1.99 6.60
C ARG A 59 0.67 3.49 6.83
N THR A 60 1.87 3.95 7.14
CA THR A 60 2.12 5.36 7.42
C THR A 60 1.92 6.21 6.16
N VAL A 61 2.46 5.78 5.03
CA VAL A 61 2.42 6.57 3.79
C VAL A 61 1.02 6.61 3.22
N VAL A 62 0.35 5.46 3.10
CA VAL A 62 -0.99 5.42 2.49
C VAL A 62 -2.02 6.05 3.41
N GLY A 63 -1.86 5.90 4.71
CA GLY A 63 -2.78 6.48 5.70
C GLY A 63 -2.57 7.97 5.95
N ALA A 64 -1.46 8.54 5.47
CA ALA A 64 -1.15 9.95 5.71
C ALA A 64 -2.12 10.86 4.95
N ASN A 65 -2.49 11.95 5.59
CA ASN A 65 -3.33 12.98 4.97
C ASN A 65 -2.45 14.05 4.34
N GLU A 66 -1.54 13.63 3.49
CA GLU A 66 -0.58 14.49 2.79
C GLU A 66 -0.11 13.77 1.53
N PRO A 67 0.54 14.48 0.60
CA PRO A 67 1.07 13.84 -0.62
C PRO A 67 2.04 12.70 -0.28
N THR A 68 1.98 11.63 -1.05
CA THR A 68 2.79 10.43 -0.83
C THR A 68 4.28 10.75 -0.71
N GLU A 69 4.79 11.62 -1.59
CA GLU A 69 6.21 11.99 -1.57
C GLU A 69 6.61 12.62 -0.23
N MET A 70 5.76 13.47 0.32
CA MET A 70 6.01 14.10 1.62
C MET A 70 6.04 13.08 2.74
N ALA A 71 5.10 12.14 2.70
CA ALA A 71 5.02 11.10 3.71
C ALA A 71 6.24 10.19 3.66
N VAL A 72 6.69 9.82 2.46
CA VAL A 72 7.90 9.00 2.28
C VAL A 72 9.12 9.73 2.81
N ARG A 73 9.26 11.02 2.49
CA ARG A 73 10.40 11.83 2.95
C ARG A 73 10.43 11.90 4.48
N ARG A 74 9.27 12.11 5.10
CA ARG A 74 9.17 12.17 6.55
C ARG A 74 9.56 10.86 7.21
N PHE A 75 9.15 9.75 6.61
CA PHE A 75 9.52 8.42 7.08
C PHE A 75 11.03 8.18 6.94
N ALA A 76 11.61 8.61 5.81
CA ALA A 76 13.05 8.49 5.59
C ALA A 76 13.85 9.20 6.68
N ASP A 77 13.44 10.42 7.01
CA ASP A 77 14.11 11.22 8.04
C ASP A 77 13.98 10.57 9.41
N ARG A 78 12.78 10.08 9.73
CA ARG A 78 12.51 9.51 11.05
C ARG A 78 13.26 8.22 11.31
N TYR A 79 13.42 7.38 10.29
CA TYR A 79 14.00 6.05 10.44
C TYR A 79 15.39 5.93 9.81
N ASP A 80 15.97 7.04 9.37
CA ASP A 80 17.30 7.10 8.78
C ASP A 80 17.42 6.14 7.61
N ARG A 81 16.44 6.16 6.72
CA ARG A 81 16.44 5.34 5.50
C ARG A 81 16.47 6.25 4.28
N THR A 82 16.98 5.73 3.16
CA THR A 82 17.04 6.52 1.92
C THR A 82 15.68 6.53 1.22
N MET A 83 15.41 7.63 0.52
CA MET A 83 14.21 7.75 -0.31
C MET A 83 14.15 6.63 -1.35
N SER A 84 15.28 6.33 -1.98
CA SER A 84 15.36 5.28 -3.00
C SER A 84 14.94 3.92 -2.45
N ASP A 85 15.42 3.57 -1.26
CA ASP A 85 15.06 2.32 -0.60
C ASP A 85 13.55 2.26 -0.31
N LEU A 86 13.01 3.34 0.24
CA LEU A 86 11.59 3.38 0.58
C LEU A 86 10.70 3.31 -0.65
N TRP A 87 11.07 4.00 -1.74
CA TRP A 87 10.30 3.90 -2.98
C TRP A 87 10.36 2.50 -3.59
N THR A 88 11.50 1.82 -3.46
CA THR A 88 11.61 0.42 -3.89
C THR A 88 10.61 -0.46 -3.15
N VAL A 89 10.51 -0.28 -1.83
CA VAL A 89 9.55 -1.02 -1.01
C VAL A 89 8.11 -0.70 -1.41
N MET A 90 7.78 0.59 -1.55
CA MET A 90 6.42 1.02 -1.92
C MET A 90 6.01 0.48 -3.29
N ASN A 91 6.90 0.59 -4.27
CA ASN A 91 6.60 0.13 -5.62
C ASN A 91 6.47 -1.40 -5.68
N GLY A 92 7.31 -2.12 -4.94
CA GLY A 92 7.23 -3.58 -4.85
C GLY A 92 5.92 -4.04 -4.23
N PHE A 93 5.50 -3.40 -3.15
CA PHE A 93 4.23 -3.70 -2.51
C PHE A 93 3.05 -3.43 -3.45
N THR A 94 3.03 -2.26 -4.08
CA THR A 94 1.97 -1.88 -5.00
C THR A 94 1.85 -2.88 -6.14
N LYS A 95 2.97 -3.27 -6.71
CA LYS A 95 3.00 -4.27 -7.78
C LYS A 95 2.48 -5.62 -7.29
N ARG A 96 2.86 -6.03 -6.09
CA ARG A 96 2.43 -7.32 -5.53
C ARG A 96 0.91 -7.35 -5.36
N VAL A 97 0.32 -6.29 -4.83
CA VAL A 97 -1.14 -6.21 -4.70
C VAL A 97 -1.79 -6.26 -6.09
N ALA A 98 -1.24 -5.54 -7.06
CA ALA A 98 -1.76 -5.54 -8.42
C ALA A 98 -1.75 -6.94 -9.03
N VAL A 99 -0.68 -7.70 -8.81
CA VAL A 99 -0.59 -9.09 -9.28
C VAL A 99 -1.66 -9.95 -8.60
N LEU A 100 -1.79 -9.84 -7.29
CA LEU A 100 -2.77 -10.63 -6.52
C LEU A 100 -4.21 -10.31 -6.92
N ARG A 101 -4.47 -9.07 -7.35
CA ARG A 101 -5.78 -8.65 -7.82
C ARG A 101 -6.01 -8.89 -9.31
N GLY A 102 -4.99 -9.41 -10.03
CA GLY A 102 -5.12 -9.67 -11.45
C GLY A 102 -5.13 -8.41 -12.31
N LEU A 103 -4.58 -7.31 -11.81
CA LEU A 103 -4.50 -6.06 -12.57
C LEU A 103 -3.35 -6.06 -13.58
N ILE A 104 -2.37 -6.90 -13.36
CA ILE A 104 -1.24 -7.07 -14.27
C ILE A 104 -0.82 -8.54 -14.35
#